data_f17f5d02300df8ca2fb551fe1ae8f76e
#
_entry.id   f17f5d02300df8ca2fb551fe1ae8f76e
#
_cell.length_a   1.000
_cell.length_b   1.000
_cell.length_c   1.000
_cell.angle_alpha   90.00
_cell.angle_beta   90.00
_cell.angle_gamma   90.00
#
_symmetry.space_group_name_H-M   'P 1'
#
loop_
_entity.id
_entity.type
_entity.pdbx_description
1 polymer ?
#
loop_
_entity_poly.entity_id
_entity_poly.type
_entity_poly.pdbx_seq_one_letter_code
_entity_poly.pdbx_strand_id
1 'polypeptide(L)'
;MKTAIVYASVHHGNTKKIIDEIAKTNDVELIDATQTVEKDLSEDDLIGFASGVYGGKFHQSVLKFASVNLTDNKNVFLICTYGGRPVFKSIERVIAYKHDNVVGRFSCKGFDTFGPFKLIGGVSKGHPDEKDIAAAIEFYNGLTEQPVFLK
;
A
#
# COMPACT_ATOMS: atom_id res chain seq x y z
N MET A 1 -1.99 13.44 -13.98
CA MET A 1 -2.40 12.97 -12.64
C MET A 1 -1.19 12.77 -11.76
N LYS A 2 -1.23 13.31 -10.57
CA LYS A 2 -0.13 13.18 -9.62
C LYS A 2 -0.47 12.10 -8.60
N THR A 3 0.42 11.12 -8.44
CA THR A 3 0.21 9.99 -7.52
C THR A 3 1.35 9.89 -6.52
N ALA A 4 1.00 9.64 -5.26
CA ALA A 4 1.97 9.32 -4.22
C ALA A 4 1.59 7.96 -3.62
N ILE A 5 2.59 7.16 -3.27
CA ILE A 5 2.38 5.92 -2.52
C ILE A 5 3.14 6.05 -1.20
N VAL A 6 2.40 5.99 -0.11
CA VAL A 6 2.92 6.03 1.25
C VAL A 6 3.06 4.59 1.72
N TYR A 7 4.23 4.21 2.18
CA TYR A 7 4.48 2.81 2.50
C TYR A 7 5.35 2.60 3.74
N ALA A 8 5.29 1.39 4.26
CA ALA A 8 6.27 0.87 5.20
C ALA A 8 6.61 -0.55 4.78
N SER A 9 7.90 -0.87 4.74
CA SER A 9 8.37 -2.18 4.30
C SER A 9 9.57 -2.55 5.15
N VAL A 10 9.31 -3.11 6.34
CA VAL A 10 10.36 -3.39 7.32
C VAL A 10 10.76 -4.86 7.42
N HIS A 11 9.95 -5.79 6.90
CA HIS A 11 10.30 -7.21 6.89
C HIS A 11 10.47 -7.71 5.45
N HIS A 12 11.63 -8.23 5.12
CA HIS A 12 11.93 -8.86 3.82
C HIS A 12 11.70 -7.97 2.59
N GLY A 13 11.31 -6.71 2.76
CA GLY A 13 11.14 -5.79 1.64
C GLY A 13 10.01 -6.14 0.68
N ASN A 14 9.02 -6.92 1.12
CA ASN A 14 7.94 -7.39 0.25
C ASN A 14 7.14 -6.25 -0.38
N THR A 15 6.67 -5.32 0.43
CA THR A 15 5.86 -4.20 -0.05
C THR A 15 6.68 -3.31 -0.99
N LYS A 16 7.92 -3.02 -0.61
CA LYS A 16 8.79 -2.17 -1.42
C LYS A 16 9.08 -2.79 -2.79
N LYS A 17 9.22 -4.10 -2.85
CA LYS A 17 9.44 -4.81 -4.11
C LYS A 17 8.30 -4.55 -5.09
N ILE A 18 7.06 -4.54 -4.60
CA ILE A 18 5.88 -4.30 -5.41
C ILE A 18 5.81 -2.85 -5.87
N ILE A 19 5.94 -1.90 -4.94
CA ILE A 19 5.74 -0.50 -5.28
C ILE A 19 6.90 0.08 -6.10
N ASP A 20 8.11 -0.45 -5.95
CA ASP A 20 9.24 -0.05 -6.77
C ASP A 20 8.99 -0.40 -8.24
N GLU A 21 8.37 -1.56 -8.49
CA GLU A 21 8.05 -1.96 -9.86
C GLU A 21 6.95 -1.11 -10.47
N ILE A 22 5.97 -0.71 -9.69
CA ILE A 22 4.94 0.24 -10.15
C ILE A 22 5.60 1.56 -10.51
N ALA A 23 6.52 2.04 -9.68
CA ALA A 23 7.17 3.33 -9.87
C ALA A 23 8.15 3.35 -11.05
N LYS A 24 8.67 2.20 -11.48
CA LYS A 24 9.60 2.15 -12.62
C LYS A 24 8.98 2.63 -13.92
N THR A 25 7.69 2.37 -14.11
CA THR A 25 7.02 2.66 -15.38
C THR A 25 5.95 3.74 -15.23
N ASN A 26 5.82 4.33 -14.06
CA ASN A 26 4.80 5.33 -13.80
C ASN A 26 5.40 6.49 -12.99
N ASP A 27 4.87 7.68 -13.18
CA ASP A 27 5.34 8.84 -12.44
C ASP A 27 4.66 8.83 -11.08
N VAL A 28 5.31 8.22 -10.10
CA VAL A 28 4.77 8.04 -8.75
C VAL A 28 5.83 8.44 -7.74
N GLU A 29 5.44 9.25 -6.78
CA GLU A 29 6.32 9.58 -5.65
C GLU A 29 6.15 8.50 -4.57
N LEU A 30 7.26 7.91 -4.12
CA LEU A 30 7.23 6.93 -3.04
C LEU A 30 7.63 7.63 -1.73
N ILE A 31 6.79 7.50 -0.71
CA ILE A 31 7.01 8.15 0.58
C ILE A 31 7.13 7.09 1.65
N ASP A 32 8.31 6.98 2.27
CA ASP A 32 8.54 6.04 3.36
C ASP A 32 7.99 6.61 4.66
N ALA A 33 6.91 6.05 5.14
CA ALA A 33 6.24 6.53 6.35
C ALA A 33 7.06 6.33 7.63
N THR A 34 8.08 5.45 7.59
CA THR A 34 8.98 5.29 8.74
C THR A 34 9.97 6.44 8.85
N GLN A 35 10.14 7.23 7.78
CA GLN A 35 11.08 8.34 7.74
C GLN A 35 10.39 9.70 7.62
N THR A 36 9.13 9.73 7.24
CA THR A 36 8.40 10.98 6.97
C THR A 36 7.12 10.99 7.78
N VAL A 37 6.93 11.99 8.61
CA VAL A 37 5.72 12.11 9.45
C VAL A 37 4.72 13.08 8.84
N GLU A 38 5.19 14.18 8.29
CA GLU A 38 4.33 15.20 7.71
C GLU A 38 4.69 15.45 6.25
N LYS A 39 3.68 15.55 5.43
CA LYS A 39 3.83 15.83 3.99
C LYS A 39 2.54 16.42 3.46
N ASP A 40 2.65 17.46 2.66
CA ASP A 40 1.49 18.05 2.01
C ASP A 40 1.07 17.18 0.82
N LEU A 41 -0.11 16.60 0.90
CA LEU A 41 -0.67 15.75 -0.16
C LEU A 41 -1.74 16.47 -0.97
N SER A 42 -1.91 17.78 -0.77
CA SER A 42 -3.01 18.51 -1.40
C SER A 42 -2.97 18.49 -2.92
N GLU A 43 -1.76 18.39 -3.51
CA GLU A 43 -1.61 18.35 -4.95
C GLU A 43 -1.72 16.94 -5.54
N ASP A 44 -1.82 15.93 -4.71
CA ASP A 44 -1.89 14.55 -5.21
C ASP A 44 -3.34 14.20 -5.56
N ASP A 45 -3.53 13.67 -6.75
CA ASP A 45 -4.85 13.26 -7.23
C ASP A 45 -5.21 11.85 -6.78
N LEU A 46 -4.20 11.02 -6.56
CA LEU A 46 -4.37 9.63 -6.18
C LEU A 46 -3.31 9.29 -5.12
N ILE A 47 -3.74 8.73 -4.00
CA ILE A 47 -2.83 8.41 -2.90
C ILE A 47 -2.93 6.93 -2.59
N GLY A 48 -1.82 6.21 -2.65
CA GLY A 48 -1.75 4.81 -2.27
C GLY A 48 -1.19 4.66 -0.87
N PHE A 49 -1.72 3.69 -0.12
CA PHE A 49 -1.13 3.27 1.16
C PHE A 49 -0.78 1.81 1.03
N ALA A 50 0.49 1.49 1.26
CA ALA A 50 1.02 0.14 1.04
C ALA A 50 1.75 -0.35 2.28
N SER A 51 1.47 -1.57 2.70
CA SER A 51 2.08 -2.13 3.91
C SER A 51 2.03 -3.66 3.88
N GLY A 52 2.91 -4.28 4.66
CA GLY A 52 2.72 -5.65 5.07
C GLY A 52 1.72 -5.72 6.21
N VAL A 53 1.56 -6.91 6.77
CA VAL A 53 0.66 -7.14 7.91
C VAL A 53 1.52 -7.22 9.18
N TYR A 54 1.23 -6.37 10.15
CA TYR A 54 1.97 -6.29 11.41
C TYR A 54 0.96 -6.40 12.56
N GLY A 55 0.89 -7.57 13.17
CA GLY A 55 -0.09 -7.81 14.24
C GLY A 55 -1.54 -7.66 13.77
N GLY A 56 -1.84 -8.09 12.55
CA GLY A 56 -3.18 -7.99 11.99
C GLY A 56 -3.56 -6.62 11.45
N LYS A 57 -2.58 -5.71 11.31
CA LYS A 57 -2.84 -4.32 10.89
C LYS A 57 -1.79 -3.87 9.89
N PHE A 58 -2.04 -2.78 9.20
CA PHE A 58 -1.01 -2.06 8.48
C PHE A 58 0.02 -1.54 9.49
N HIS A 59 1.23 -1.31 9.06
CA HIS A 59 2.28 -0.78 9.94
C HIS A 59 1.81 0.54 10.53
N GLN A 60 2.09 0.74 11.82
CA GLN A 60 1.61 1.92 12.55
C GLN A 60 2.10 3.23 11.93
N SER A 61 3.26 3.25 11.30
CA SER A 61 3.76 4.46 10.65
C SER A 61 2.86 4.90 9.49
N VAL A 62 2.31 3.93 8.74
CA VAL A 62 1.40 4.22 7.63
C VAL A 62 0.07 4.73 8.17
N LEU A 63 -0.44 4.09 9.21
CA LEU A 63 -1.69 4.52 9.84
C LEU A 63 -1.57 5.94 10.40
N LYS A 64 -0.46 6.22 11.05
CA LYS A 64 -0.19 7.55 11.62
C LYS A 64 -0.05 8.59 10.51
N PHE A 65 0.70 8.27 9.46
CA PHE A 65 0.87 9.17 8.32
C PHE A 65 -0.48 9.55 7.71
N ALA A 66 -1.33 8.56 7.49
CA ALA A 66 -2.66 8.80 6.92
C ALA A 66 -3.48 9.71 7.86
N SER A 67 -3.45 9.43 9.15
CA SER A 67 -4.18 10.22 10.13
C SER A 67 -3.72 11.67 10.18
N VAL A 68 -2.42 11.92 10.03
CA VAL A 68 -1.85 13.27 10.11
C VAL A 68 -2.04 14.04 8.80
N ASN A 69 -1.86 13.37 7.66
CA ASN A 69 -1.70 14.08 6.39
C ASN A 69 -2.87 13.97 5.40
N LEU A 70 -3.71 12.95 5.54
CA LEU A 70 -4.78 12.75 4.57
C LEU A 70 -5.85 13.82 4.76
N THR A 71 -6.29 14.45 3.67
CA THR A 71 -7.33 15.45 3.69
C THR A 71 -8.60 14.88 3.08
N ASP A 72 -9.72 15.59 3.20
CA ASP A 72 -11.01 15.09 2.72
C ASP A 72 -11.09 15.01 1.20
N ASN A 73 -11.92 14.12 0.72
CA ASN A 73 -12.26 13.97 -0.71
C ASN A 73 -11.12 13.54 -1.62
N LYS A 74 -10.22 12.75 -1.09
CA LYS A 74 -9.14 12.16 -1.90
C LYS A 74 -9.52 10.77 -2.38
N ASN A 75 -9.03 10.40 -3.54
CA ASN A 75 -9.11 9.03 -4.02
C ASN A 75 -7.89 8.26 -3.53
N VAL A 76 -8.15 7.11 -2.92
CA VAL A 76 -7.12 6.33 -2.24
C VAL A 76 -7.16 4.89 -2.73
N PHE A 77 -6.00 4.29 -2.91
CA PHE A 77 -5.92 2.85 -3.16
C PHE A 77 -5.03 2.19 -2.12
N LEU A 78 -5.19 0.89 -1.96
CA LEU A 78 -4.53 0.14 -0.90
C LEU A 78 -3.78 -1.04 -1.48
N ILE A 79 -2.59 -1.29 -0.95
CA ILE A 79 -1.76 -2.45 -1.31
C ILE A 79 -1.34 -3.15 -0.02
N CYS A 80 -1.59 -4.45 0.07
CA CYS A 80 -1.22 -5.25 1.23
C CYS A 80 -0.43 -6.48 0.79
N THR A 81 0.78 -6.64 1.33
CA THR A 81 1.53 -7.88 1.16
C THR A 81 1.36 -8.71 2.43
N TYR A 82 1.13 -10.01 2.30
CA TYR A 82 0.79 -10.84 3.46
C TYR A 82 1.42 -12.22 3.37
N GLY A 83 1.73 -12.78 4.54
CA GLY A 83 2.16 -14.17 4.62
C GLY A 83 0.97 -15.11 4.73
N GLY A 84 0.06 -14.81 5.64
CA GLY A 84 -1.13 -15.62 5.89
C GLY A 84 -2.35 -15.12 5.12
N ARG A 85 -2.79 -13.90 5.39
CA ARG A 85 -3.97 -13.32 4.72
C ARG A 85 -3.88 -11.79 4.69
N PRO A 86 -4.52 -11.15 3.71
CA PRO A 86 -4.52 -9.70 3.66
C PRO A 86 -5.47 -9.11 4.72
N VAL A 87 -5.13 -7.91 5.20
CA VAL A 87 -5.99 -7.17 6.12
C VAL A 87 -5.97 -5.70 5.74
N PHE A 88 -7.13 -5.08 5.64
CA PHE A 88 -7.26 -3.68 5.27
C PHE A 88 -8.03 -2.85 6.30
N LYS A 89 -8.59 -3.49 7.32
CA LYS A 89 -9.52 -2.81 8.21
C LYS A 89 -8.91 -1.62 8.93
N SER A 90 -7.66 -1.72 9.36
CA SER A 90 -7.02 -0.65 10.12
C SER A 90 -6.88 0.63 9.30
N ILE A 91 -6.43 0.51 8.05
CA ILE A 91 -6.24 1.69 7.19
C ILE A 91 -7.60 2.19 6.69
N GLU A 92 -8.54 1.29 6.44
CA GLU A 92 -9.87 1.70 5.98
C GLU A 92 -10.61 2.53 7.02
N ARG A 93 -10.39 2.28 8.30
CA ARG A 93 -10.98 3.11 9.36
C ARG A 93 -10.47 4.54 9.32
N VAL A 94 -9.18 4.72 9.09
CA VAL A 94 -8.59 6.05 8.99
C VAL A 94 -9.15 6.79 7.78
N ILE A 95 -9.23 6.08 6.63
CA ILE A 95 -9.74 6.66 5.39
C ILE A 95 -11.20 7.09 5.54
N ALA A 96 -12.01 6.24 6.17
CA ALA A 96 -13.43 6.55 6.40
C ALA A 96 -13.59 7.79 7.30
N TYR A 97 -12.73 7.90 8.31
CA TYR A 97 -12.78 9.05 9.21
C TYR A 97 -12.45 10.35 8.47
N LYS A 98 -11.65 10.27 7.42
CA LYS A 98 -11.27 11.43 6.62
C LYS A 98 -12.24 11.68 5.45
N HIS A 99 -13.28 10.88 5.30
CA HIS A 99 -14.28 10.98 4.23
C HIS A 99 -13.66 10.84 2.84
N ASP A 100 -12.68 9.95 2.72
CA ASP A 100 -12.01 9.68 1.45
C ASP A 100 -12.57 8.43 0.79
N ASN A 101 -12.22 8.25 -0.48
CA ASN A 101 -12.78 7.20 -1.32
C ASN A 101 -11.75 6.13 -1.61
N VAL A 102 -12.01 4.90 -1.23
CA VAL A 102 -11.14 3.78 -1.61
C VAL A 102 -11.54 3.33 -3.02
N VAL A 103 -10.69 3.59 -3.99
CA VAL A 103 -10.99 3.27 -5.40
C VAL A 103 -10.43 1.91 -5.82
N GLY A 104 -9.63 1.27 -5.03
CA GLY A 104 -9.14 -0.08 -5.33
C GLY A 104 -8.30 -0.65 -4.20
N ARG A 105 -8.25 -1.98 -4.15
CA ARG A 105 -7.44 -2.74 -3.19
C ARG A 105 -6.71 -3.83 -3.94
N PHE A 106 -5.42 -3.97 -3.67
CA PHE A 106 -4.61 -5.05 -4.21
C PHE A 106 -3.90 -5.74 -3.07
N SER A 107 -3.82 -7.06 -3.13
CA SER A 107 -3.04 -7.83 -2.16
C SER A 107 -2.31 -8.95 -2.85
N CYS A 108 -1.14 -9.30 -2.33
CA CYS A 108 -0.40 -10.46 -2.81
C CYS A 108 0.40 -11.05 -1.67
N LYS A 109 0.84 -12.30 -1.85
CA LYS A 109 1.64 -12.99 -0.85
C LYS A 109 3.02 -12.35 -0.75
N GLY A 110 3.58 -12.40 0.44
CA GLY A 110 4.95 -11.98 0.72
C GLY A 110 5.56 -12.92 1.74
N PHE A 111 6.86 -13.17 1.61
CA PHE A 111 7.55 -14.07 2.54
C PHE A 111 7.47 -13.50 3.95
N ASP A 112 7.02 -14.31 4.91
CA ASP A 112 6.78 -13.86 6.26
C ASP A 112 7.31 -14.89 7.26
N THR A 113 8.14 -14.41 8.21
CA THR A 113 8.69 -15.23 9.27
C THR A 113 8.25 -14.74 10.65
N PHE A 114 7.26 -13.85 10.72
CA PHE A 114 6.82 -13.25 11.98
C PHE A 114 6.04 -14.24 12.85
N GLY A 115 6.29 -14.19 14.14
CA GLY A 115 5.54 -14.97 15.12
C GLY A 115 5.62 -16.48 14.87
N PRO A 116 4.47 -17.18 14.88
CA PRO A 116 4.48 -18.63 14.69
C PRO A 116 4.99 -19.08 13.32
N PHE A 117 5.01 -18.22 12.32
CA PHE A 117 5.55 -18.58 11.00
C PHE A 117 7.04 -18.89 11.07
N LYS A 118 7.76 -18.31 12.01
CA LYS A 118 9.18 -18.55 12.18
C LYS A 118 9.46 -20.02 12.53
N LEU A 119 8.55 -20.66 13.25
CA LEU A 119 8.73 -22.04 13.69
C LEU A 119 8.74 -23.02 12.52
N ILE A 120 8.14 -22.67 11.41
CA ILE A 120 8.09 -23.54 10.24
C ILE A 120 8.95 -23.00 9.09
N GLY A 121 9.86 -22.08 9.39
CA GLY A 121 10.77 -21.53 8.38
C GLY A 121 10.15 -20.43 7.53
N GLY A 122 9.00 -19.90 7.95
CA GLY A 122 8.27 -18.85 7.24
C GLY A 122 7.19 -19.39 6.34
N VAL A 123 6.36 -18.50 5.82
CA VAL A 123 5.29 -18.82 4.87
C VAL A 123 5.43 -17.96 3.64
N SER A 124 4.85 -18.40 2.52
CA SER A 124 4.82 -17.67 1.26
C SER A 124 6.23 -17.38 0.70
N LYS A 125 7.15 -18.34 0.85
CA LYS A 125 8.49 -18.21 0.29
C LYS A 125 8.42 -17.97 -1.22
N GLY A 126 9.30 -17.14 -1.72
CA GLY A 126 9.34 -16.81 -3.14
C GLY A 126 8.34 -15.76 -3.56
N HIS A 127 7.58 -15.20 -2.63
CA HIS A 127 6.62 -14.15 -2.91
C HIS A 127 7.05 -12.83 -2.27
N PRO A 128 6.78 -11.70 -2.91
CA PRO A 128 6.10 -11.58 -4.20
C PRO A 128 6.95 -12.16 -5.34
N ASP A 129 6.31 -12.84 -6.27
CA ASP A 129 6.98 -13.36 -7.46
C ASP A 129 6.65 -12.49 -8.68
N GLU A 130 7.09 -12.92 -9.86
CA GLU A 130 6.86 -12.14 -11.08
C GLU A 130 5.37 -11.98 -11.41
N LYS A 131 4.55 -12.96 -11.07
CA LYS A 131 3.11 -12.88 -11.32
C LYS A 131 2.47 -11.88 -10.39
N ASP A 132 2.92 -11.83 -9.13
CA ASP A 132 2.43 -10.85 -8.15
C ASP A 132 2.77 -9.44 -8.63
N ILE A 133 3.98 -9.23 -9.12
CA ILE A 133 4.44 -7.94 -9.60
C ILE A 133 3.62 -7.52 -10.83
N ALA A 134 3.43 -8.43 -11.79
CA ALA A 134 2.65 -8.14 -12.98
C ALA A 134 1.21 -7.76 -12.63
N ALA A 135 0.62 -8.48 -11.68
CA ALA A 135 -0.74 -8.20 -11.23
C ALA A 135 -0.85 -6.83 -10.54
N ALA A 136 0.18 -6.45 -9.78
CA ALA A 136 0.21 -5.15 -9.12
C ALA A 136 0.30 -3.99 -10.13
N ILE A 137 1.13 -4.16 -11.15
CA ILE A 137 1.26 -3.16 -12.21
C ILE A 137 -0.06 -3.02 -12.97
N GLU A 138 -0.70 -4.15 -13.31
CA GLU A 138 -1.99 -4.15 -13.97
C GLU A 138 -3.06 -3.47 -13.12
N PHE A 139 -3.08 -3.75 -11.82
CA PHE A 139 -3.97 -3.11 -10.88
C PHE A 139 -3.80 -1.58 -10.91
N TYR A 140 -2.56 -1.11 -10.80
CA TYR A 140 -2.30 0.34 -10.79
C TYR A 140 -2.70 0.97 -12.13
N ASN A 141 -2.32 0.34 -13.22
CA ASN A 141 -2.68 0.87 -14.54
C ASN A 141 -4.20 0.96 -14.73
N GLY A 142 -4.94 -0.03 -14.21
CA GLY A 142 -6.39 0.01 -14.25
C GLY A 142 -6.99 1.20 -13.52
N LEU A 143 -6.37 1.62 -12.42
CA LEU A 143 -6.83 2.79 -11.68
C LEU A 143 -6.57 4.09 -12.44
N THR A 144 -5.44 4.17 -13.12
CA THR A 144 -5.01 5.43 -13.74
C THR A 144 -5.55 5.58 -15.17
N GLU A 145 -5.97 4.48 -15.79
CA GLU A 145 -6.53 4.52 -17.14
C GLU A 145 -8.04 4.67 -17.16
N GLN A 146 -8.67 4.67 -16.00
CA GLN A 146 -10.11 4.83 -15.95
C GLN A 146 -10.47 6.25 -16.40
N PRO A 147 -11.56 6.38 -17.12
CA PRO A 147 -11.99 7.70 -17.54
C PRO A 147 -12.27 8.50 -16.29
N VAL A 148 -11.95 9.69 -16.41
CA VAL A 148 -12.11 10.49 -15.32
C VAL A 148 -13.39 10.91 -15.11
N PHE A 149 -14.17 10.32 -14.94
CA PHE A 149 -15.41 10.66 -14.75
C PHE A 149 -15.44 11.04 -13.45
N LEU A 150 -14.71 10.87 -13.18
CA LEU A 150 -14.68 11.00 -12.07
C LEU A 150 -14.92 12.26 -11.65
N LYS A 151 -15.20 12.82 -12.00
CA LYS A 151 -15.52 13.83 -11.62
C LYS A 151 -15.85 14.34 -11.64
#